data_cbc76934c99a2a57a6abd5e60ca95107
#
_entry.id   cbc76934c99a2a57a6abd5e60ca95107
#
_cell.length_a   1.000
_cell.length_b   1.000
_cell.length_c   1.000
_cell.angle_alpha   90.00
_cell.angle_beta   90.00
_cell.angle_gamma   90.00
#
_symmetry.space_group_name_H-M   'P 1'
#
loop_
_entity.id
_entity.type
_entity.pdbx_description
1 polymer ?
#
loop_
_entity_poly.entity_id
_entity_poly.type
_entity_poly.pdbx_seq_one_letter_code
_entity_poly.pdbx_strand_id
1 'polypeptide(L)'
;MKYLTFIRHSESHRQSGPPAALMEAMGKFVEKSLKDGTLVDTGGLLPSKDGVRVRLGNGKITVMDGPFTESKEIIGGWAILNTDSKAEAVRIATEFMELHRKYWPGFDGESEVRPMFDPGMGP
;
A
#
# COMPACT_ATOMS: atom_id res chain seq x y z
N MET A 1 4.95 -18.08 -0.96
CA MET A 1 5.70 -17.01 -0.29
C MET A 1 4.87 -15.75 -0.19
N LYS A 2 4.98 -15.03 0.92
CA LYS A 2 4.21 -13.83 1.13
C LYS A 2 5.01 -12.59 0.77
N TYR A 3 4.31 -11.62 0.20
CA TYR A 3 4.86 -10.33 -0.18
C TYR A 3 3.98 -9.23 0.38
N LEU A 4 4.61 -8.23 0.99
CA LEU A 4 3.89 -7.01 1.37
C LEU A 4 3.98 -6.04 0.19
N THR A 5 2.84 -5.52 -0.23
CA THR A 5 2.78 -4.44 -1.20
C THR A 5 2.19 -3.21 -0.53
N PHE A 6 2.68 -2.04 -0.88
CA PHE A 6 2.11 -0.81 -0.39
C PHE A 6 2.26 0.30 -1.42
N ILE A 7 1.26 1.18 -1.44
CA ILE A 7 1.17 2.28 -2.40
C ILE A 7 1.77 3.52 -1.75
N ARG A 8 2.76 4.12 -2.43
CA ARG A 8 3.34 5.41 -2.05
C ARG A 8 2.84 6.48 -3.01
N HIS A 9 2.39 7.59 -2.47
CA HIS A 9 1.95 8.73 -3.27
C HIS A 9 2.11 10.01 -2.48
N SER A 10 1.87 11.15 -3.13
CA SER A 10 1.95 12.44 -2.44
C SER A 10 0.71 12.69 -1.60
N GLU A 11 0.87 13.50 -0.54
CA GLU A 11 -0.24 13.89 0.32
C GLU A 11 -1.33 14.64 -0.46
N SER A 12 -0.96 15.35 -1.53
CA SER A 12 -1.91 16.10 -2.35
C SER A 12 -2.96 15.22 -3.00
N HIS A 13 -2.62 13.99 -3.36
CA HIS A 13 -3.60 13.04 -3.91
C HIS A 13 -4.64 12.61 -2.86
N ARG A 14 -4.29 12.64 -1.59
CA ARG A 14 -5.20 12.26 -0.51
C ARG A 14 -6.29 13.29 -0.26
N GLN A 15 -6.04 14.56 -0.58
CA GLN A 15 -7.00 15.63 -0.34
C GLN A 15 -8.29 15.44 -1.14
N SER A 16 -8.16 15.01 -2.39
CA SER A 16 -9.32 14.74 -3.24
C SER A 16 -9.89 13.34 -3.07
N GLY A 17 -9.08 12.42 -2.54
CA GLY A 17 -9.43 11.02 -2.38
C GLY A 17 -9.52 10.27 -3.70
N PRO A 18 -9.61 8.95 -3.66
CA PRO A 18 -9.78 8.17 -4.89
C PRO A 18 -11.18 8.34 -5.47
N PRO A 19 -11.31 8.43 -6.81
CA PRO A 19 -12.62 8.49 -7.45
C PRO A 19 -13.47 7.27 -7.16
N ALA A 20 -14.79 7.44 -7.17
CA ALA A 20 -15.73 6.36 -6.89
C ALA A 20 -15.56 5.17 -7.86
N ALA A 21 -15.27 5.43 -9.13
CA ALA A 21 -15.03 4.37 -10.11
C ALA A 21 -13.82 3.52 -9.77
N LEU A 22 -12.76 4.13 -9.23
CA LEU A 22 -11.59 3.40 -8.77
C LEU A 22 -11.91 2.55 -7.54
N MET A 23 -12.66 3.10 -6.60
CA MET A 23 -13.07 2.36 -5.40
C MET A 23 -13.87 1.11 -5.77
N GLU A 24 -14.77 1.22 -6.73
CA GLU A 24 -15.54 0.08 -7.21
C GLU A 24 -14.64 -0.96 -7.88
N ALA A 25 -13.74 -0.52 -8.75
CA ALA A 25 -12.82 -1.43 -9.44
C ALA A 25 -11.87 -2.13 -8.46
N MET A 26 -11.36 -1.40 -7.47
CA MET A 26 -10.52 -1.99 -6.43
C MET A 26 -11.28 -3.02 -5.61
N GLY A 27 -12.55 -2.74 -5.28
CA GLY A 27 -13.39 -3.67 -4.54
C GLY A 27 -13.55 -5.00 -5.28
N LYS A 28 -13.78 -4.96 -6.58
CA LYS A 28 -13.89 -6.16 -7.40
C LYS A 28 -12.57 -6.92 -7.50
N PHE A 29 -11.48 -6.18 -7.62
CA PHE A 29 -10.14 -6.78 -7.67
C PHE A 29 -9.81 -7.50 -6.36
N VAL A 30 -10.10 -6.88 -5.23
CA VAL A 30 -9.91 -7.46 -3.90
C VAL A 30 -10.75 -8.72 -3.74
N GLU A 31 -12.03 -8.68 -4.11
CA GLU A 31 -12.92 -9.81 -4.00
C GLU A 31 -12.40 -11.02 -4.81
N LYS A 32 -12.01 -10.77 -6.06
CA LYS A 32 -11.44 -11.82 -6.91
C LYS A 32 -10.17 -12.41 -6.31
N SER A 33 -9.28 -11.56 -5.83
CA SER A 33 -7.98 -11.98 -5.29
C SER A 33 -8.11 -12.73 -3.97
N LEU A 34 -9.10 -12.39 -3.15
CA LEU A 34 -9.41 -13.15 -1.94
C LEU A 34 -9.93 -14.53 -2.29
N LYS A 35 -10.79 -14.63 -3.31
CA LYS A 35 -11.36 -15.91 -3.74
C LYS A 35 -10.31 -16.86 -4.32
N ASP A 36 -9.36 -16.32 -5.10
CA ASP A 36 -8.34 -17.17 -5.71
C ASP A 36 -7.15 -17.46 -4.79
N GLY A 37 -7.15 -16.86 -3.59
CA GLY A 37 -6.14 -17.12 -2.58
C GLY A 37 -4.84 -16.31 -2.73
N THR A 38 -4.75 -15.43 -3.71
CA THR A 38 -3.54 -14.63 -3.91
C THR A 38 -3.46 -13.44 -2.96
N LEU A 39 -4.60 -12.96 -2.46
CA LEU A 39 -4.63 -11.87 -1.48
C LEU A 39 -4.96 -12.44 -0.10
N VAL A 40 -4.09 -12.18 0.87
CA VAL A 40 -4.29 -12.62 2.25
C VAL A 40 -5.05 -11.57 3.05
N ASP A 41 -4.62 -10.31 2.94
CA ASP A 41 -5.24 -9.20 3.65
C ASP A 41 -4.87 -7.88 2.98
N THR A 42 -5.67 -6.85 3.20
CA THR A 42 -5.45 -5.53 2.60
C THR A 42 -6.13 -4.45 3.43
N GLY A 43 -5.66 -3.23 3.30
CA GLY A 43 -6.27 -2.09 3.96
C GLY A 43 -5.84 -0.77 3.33
N GLY A 44 -6.70 0.24 3.47
CA GLY A 44 -6.35 1.61 3.13
C GLY A 44 -5.95 2.35 4.39
N LEU A 45 -5.17 3.41 4.22
CA LEU A 45 -4.75 4.26 5.34
C LEU A 45 -5.40 5.64 5.21
N LEU A 46 -5.76 6.21 6.34
CA LEU A 46 -6.22 7.59 6.40
C LEU A 46 -5.04 8.55 6.19
N PRO A 47 -5.30 9.83 5.90
CA PRO A 47 -4.22 10.81 5.71
C PRO A 47 -3.30 10.92 6.93
N SER A 48 -2.07 11.38 6.71
CA SER A 48 -1.06 11.46 7.78
C SER A 48 -1.46 12.38 8.93
N LYS A 49 -2.38 13.32 8.71
CA LYS A 49 -2.89 14.19 9.80
C LYS A 49 -3.52 13.40 10.94
N ASP A 50 -4.02 12.19 10.65
CA ASP A 50 -4.63 11.32 11.63
C ASP A 50 -3.62 10.32 12.24
N GLY A 51 -2.36 10.42 11.83
CA GLY A 51 -1.32 9.52 12.27
C GLY A 51 -0.40 10.11 13.31
N VAL A 52 0.43 9.26 13.87
CA VAL A 52 1.43 9.60 14.88
C VAL A 52 2.71 8.85 14.55
N ARG A 53 3.85 9.52 14.70
CA ARG A 53 5.16 8.87 14.62
C ARG A 53 5.74 8.73 16.01
N VAL A 54 6.19 7.53 16.32
CA VAL A 54 6.96 7.26 17.54
C VAL A 54 8.39 6.99 17.09
N ARG A 55 9.31 7.86 17.47
CA ARG A 55 10.68 7.83 16.99
C ARG A 55 11.66 7.48 18.10
N LEU A 56 12.58 6.58 17.81
CA LEU A 56 13.73 6.32 18.67
C LEU A 56 14.96 6.94 18.01
N GLY A 57 15.57 7.90 18.67
CA GLY A 57 16.78 8.54 18.19
C GLY A 57 17.67 8.93 19.37
N ASN A 58 18.95 8.64 19.26
CA ASN A 58 19.94 8.94 20.32
C ASN A 58 19.51 8.36 21.68
N GLY A 59 18.93 7.17 21.69
CA GLY A 59 18.45 6.52 22.90
C GLY A 59 17.18 7.11 23.49
N LYS A 60 16.51 7.99 22.75
CA LYS A 60 15.35 8.73 23.23
C LYS A 60 14.14 8.43 22.37
N ILE A 61 12.98 8.24 23.00
CA ILE A 61 11.72 8.05 22.30
C ILE A 61 10.94 9.35 22.29
N THR A 62 10.50 9.78 21.11
CA THR A 62 9.67 10.97 20.94
C THR A 62 8.43 10.61 20.16
N VAL A 63 7.33 11.30 20.44
CA VAL A 63 6.04 11.11 19.77
C VAL A 63 5.69 12.40 19.03
N MET A 64 5.35 12.27 17.75
CA MET A 64 5.02 13.42 16.92
C MET A 64 3.72 13.18 16.17
N ASP A 65 2.77 14.09 16.36
CA ASP A 65 1.50 14.03 15.64
C ASP A 65 1.67 14.46 14.18
N GLY A 66 0.88 13.87 13.29
CA GLY A 66 0.80 14.34 11.91
C GLY A 66 0.10 15.68 11.78
N PRO A 67 0.08 16.27 10.58
CA PRO A 67 0.63 15.73 9.33
C PRO A 67 2.16 15.78 9.27
N PHE A 68 2.74 14.88 8.47
CA PHE A 68 4.20 14.78 8.35
C PHE A 68 4.65 15.54 7.09
N THR A 69 4.86 16.83 7.26
CA THR A 69 5.13 17.75 6.14
C THR A 69 6.48 17.55 5.48
N GLU A 70 7.44 16.95 6.16
CA GLU A 70 8.74 16.64 5.59
C GLU A 70 8.72 15.45 4.64
N SER A 71 7.64 14.67 4.64
CA SER A 71 7.48 13.52 3.75
C SER A 71 6.73 13.93 2.50
N LYS A 72 7.38 13.80 1.34
CA LYS A 72 6.74 14.04 0.06
C LYS A 72 5.88 12.86 -0.37
N GLU A 73 6.21 11.68 0.13
CA GLU A 73 5.51 10.45 -0.19
C GLU A 73 5.01 9.80 1.08
N ILE A 74 3.77 9.38 1.05
CA ILE A 74 3.12 8.69 2.15
C ILE A 74 2.57 7.36 1.67
N ILE A 75 2.37 6.44 2.60
CA ILE A 75 1.75 5.15 2.30
C ILE A 75 0.24 5.34 2.34
N GLY A 76 -0.44 5.03 1.22
CA GLY A 76 -1.88 5.17 1.10
C GLY A 76 -2.66 3.89 1.35
N GLY A 77 -2.03 2.74 1.14
CA GLY A 77 -2.66 1.45 1.34
C GLY A 77 -1.65 0.34 1.25
N TRP A 78 -2.06 -0.85 1.66
CA TRP A 78 -1.18 -2.01 1.71
C TRP A 78 -1.95 -3.28 1.42
N ALA A 79 -1.23 -4.32 1.01
CA ALA A 79 -1.79 -5.65 0.80
C ALA A 79 -0.72 -6.70 1.04
N ILE A 80 -1.15 -7.85 1.55
CA ILE A 80 -0.29 -9.02 1.69
C ILE A 80 -0.72 -10.03 0.62
N LEU A 81 0.20 -10.37 -0.26
CA LEU A 81 -0.01 -11.34 -1.32
C LEU A 81 0.67 -12.66 -0.96
N ASN A 82 0.04 -13.77 -1.34
CA ASN A 82 0.64 -15.09 -1.25
C ASN A 82 0.72 -15.67 -2.66
N THR A 83 1.93 -15.77 -3.19
CA THR A 83 2.16 -16.18 -4.58
C THR A 83 3.31 -17.18 -4.66
N ASP A 84 3.38 -17.91 -5.77
CA ASP A 84 4.43 -18.89 -6.01
C ASP A 84 5.77 -18.24 -6.36
N SER A 85 5.73 -16.99 -6.85
CA SER A 85 6.94 -16.30 -7.27
C SER A 85 6.80 -14.79 -7.07
N LYS A 86 7.95 -14.12 -7.03
CA LYS A 86 7.98 -12.66 -7.02
C LYS A 86 7.40 -12.09 -8.31
N ALA A 87 7.65 -12.75 -9.45
CA ALA A 87 7.11 -12.30 -10.73
C ALA A 87 5.58 -12.25 -10.70
N GLU A 88 4.94 -13.21 -10.07
CA GLU A 88 3.48 -13.20 -9.94
C GLU A 88 3.00 -12.08 -9.02
N ALA A 89 3.68 -11.84 -7.91
CA ALA A 89 3.34 -10.71 -7.02
C ALA A 89 3.46 -9.38 -7.77
N VAL A 90 4.50 -9.21 -8.59
CA VAL A 90 4.68 -8.02 -9.41
C VAL A 90 3.56 -7.89 -10.44
N ARG A 91 3.14 -8.99 -11.06
CA ARG A 91 2.03 -8.98 -12.01
C ARG A 91 0.75 -8.47 -11.35
N ILE A 92 0.45 -8.97 -10.16
CA ILE A 92 -0.76 -8.56 -9.41
C ILE A 92 -0.68 -7.08 -9.03
N ALA A 93 0.49 -6.63 -8.54
CA ALA A 93 0.69 -5.22 -8.21
C ALA A 93 0.56 -4.32 -9.44
N THR A 94 1.03 -4.80 -10.60
CA THR A 94 0.91 -4.07 -11.86
C THR A 94 -0.54 -3.93 -12.27
N GLU A 95 -1.33 -4.99 -12.17
CA GLU A 95 -2.77 -4.93 -12.47
C GLU A 95 -3.46 -3.91 -11.57
N PHE A 96 -3.12 -3.88 -10.30
CA PHE A 96 -3.69 -2.93 -9.36
C PHE A 96 -3.34 -1.49 -9.74
N MET A 97 -2.09 -1.23 -10.13
CA MET A 97 -1.67 0.10 -10.58
C MET A 97 -2.33 0.50 -11.91
N GLU A 98 -2.62 -0.48 -12.79
CA GLU A 98 -3.37 -0.21 -14.01
C GLU A 98 -4.78 0.31 -13.72
N LEU A 99 -5.40 -0.14 -12.64
CA LEU A 99 -6.70 0.39 -12.21
C LEU A 99 -6.57 1.88 -11.85
N HIS A 100 -5.51 2.27 -11.17
CA HIS A 100 -5.25 3.66 -10.83
C HIS A 100 -5.07 4.50 -12.09
N ARG A 101 -4.29 4.00 -13.06
CA ARG A 101 -4.08 4.70 -14.31
C ARG A 101 -5.40 4.92 -15.06
N LYS A 102 -6.26 3.91 -15.06
CA LYS A 102 -7.53 3.96 -15.80
C LYS A 102 -8.55 4.85 -15.12
N TYR A 103 -8.67 4.76 -13.80
CA TYR A 103 -9.79 5.38 -13.08
C TYR A 103 -9.42 6.61 -12.26
N TRP A 104 -8.16 6.97 -12.19
CA TRP A 104 -7.70 8.15 -11.47
C TRP A 104 -6.75 8.97 -12.34
N PRO A 105 -7.27 9.73 -13.31
CA PRO A 105 -6.43 10.55 -14.17
C PRO A 105 -5.54 11.50 -13.37
N GLY A 106 -4.26 11.53 -13.72
CA GLY A 106 -3.30 12.38 -13.04
C GLY A 106 -2.70 11.81 -11.76
N PHE A 107 -3.13 10.61 -11.34
CA PHE A 107 -2.50 9.97 -10.19
C PHE A 107 -1.07 9.55 -10.52
N ASP A 108 -0.15 9.94 -9.65
CA ASP A 108 1.24 9.48 -9.66
C ASP A 108 1.54 8.81 -8.34
N GLY A 109 2.09 7.63 -8.42
CA GLY A 109 2.48 6.88 -7.24
C GLY A 109 3.21 5.62 -7.64
N GLU A 110 3.66 4.87 -6.66
CA GLU A 110 4.30 3.59 -6.93
C GLU A 110 3.81 2.54 -5.95
N SER A 111 3.84 1.29 -6.40
CA SER A 111 3.60 0.14 -5.54
C SER A 111 4.94 -0.52 -5.26
N GLU A 112 5.31 -0.61 -4.00
CA GLU A 112 6.50 -1.37 -3.63
C GLU A 112 6.08 -2.79 -3.32
N VAL A 113 6.83 -3.77 -3.82
CA VAL A 113 6.60 -5.19 -3.60
C VAL A 113 7.81 -5.74 -2.86
N ARG A 114 7.61 -6.21 -1.63
CA ARG A 114 8.72 -6.66 -0.80
C ARG A 114 8.43 -8.03 -0.20
N PRO A 115 9.34 -9.00 -0.37
CA PRO A 115 9.16 -10.32 0.27
C PRO A 115 9.14 -10.15 1.78
N MET A 116 8.23 -10.87 2.42
CA MET A 116 8.12 -10.87 3.87
C MET A 116 9.05 -11.91 4.46
N PHE A 117 9.66 -11.56 5.59
CA PHE A 117 10.45 -12.52 6.34
C PHE A 117 9.55 -13.64 6.85
N ASP A 118 9.99 -14.87 6.63
CA ASP A 118 9.32 -16.06 7.13
C ASP A 118 10.28 -16.77 8.08
N PRO A 119 9.92 -16.92 9.37
CA PRO A 119 10.80 -17.61 10.33
C PRO A 119 11.24 -19.00 9.88
N GLY A 120 10.43 -19.69 9.08
CA GLY A 120 10.76 -21.01 8.53
C GLY A 120 11.82 -20.99 7.45
N MET A 121 12.19 -19.83 6.91
CA MET A 121 13.19 -19.71 5.86
C MET A 121 14.62 -19.63 6.40
N GLY A 122 14.77 -19.42 7.71
CA GLY A 122 16.05 -19.21 8.36
C GLY A 122 16.57 -17.79 8.15
N PRO A 123 17.73 -17.47 8.74
CA PRO A 123 18.31 -16.14 8.62
C PRO A 123 18.82 -15.84 7.23
#